data_fb03557e230292469ad9f965f48827a9
#
_entry.id   fb03557e230292469ad9f965f48827a9
#
_cell.length_a   1.000
_cell.length_b   1.000
_cell.length_c   1.000
_cell.angle_alpha   90.00
_cell.angle_beta   90.00
_cell.angle_gamma   90.00
#
_symmetry.space_group_name_H-M   'P 1'
#
loop_
_entity.id
_entity.type
_entity.pdbx_description
1 polymer ?
#
loop_
_entity_poly.entity_id
_entity_poly.type
_entity_poly.pdbx_seq_one_letter_code
_entity_poly.pdbx_strand_id
1 'polypeptide(L)'
;MINYNDAFNSAKLIPGAHRYLPGWKTKSKAFREMMSDQSKSQIDVVYDEETNMSMDVFSPGPYVEATVIFLYGGFWTDYEKSIFSYLAMGPVLNNMRVIIPTLPKCPDATIPEINKSFHKCLRVVCRRFSGDILLVGQQSGAHVIGRSISKGELPKAILDRIKNVMLISPISDLKPLLYTDKKDELHLTEEVADTETLSGLDLADKMNVTIWVGADERPIYLEQAQQLATAWRCGWVKSRNKHHLDIADGLGQNTSQ
;
A
#
# COMPACT_ATOMS: atom_id res chain seq x y z
N MET A 1 24.94 17.71 6.16
CA MET A 1 23.71 17.20 6.83
C MET A 1 22.68 16.90 5.73
N ILE A 2 22.00 15.76 5.77
CA ILE A 2 20.99 15.38 4.77
C ILE A 2 19.76 16.26 4.94
N ASN A 3 19.26 16.83 3.85
CA ASN A 3 17.96 17.50 3.85
C ASN A 3 16.87 16.44 3.57
N TYR A 4 16.22 15.96 4.61
CA TYR A 4 15.20 14.90 4.48
C TYR A 4 13.92 15.35 3.79
N ASN A 5 13.53 16.62 3.86
CA ASN A 5 12.42 17.17 3.05
C ASN A 5 12.70 17.00 1.56
N ASP A 6 13.93 17.29 1.14
CA ASP A 6 14.34 17.06 -0.25
C ASP A 6 14.46 15.56 -0.55
N ALA A 7 15.05 14.77 0.34
CA ALA A 7 15.28 13.34 0.11
C ALA A 7 13.97 12.56 -0.15
N PHE A 8 12.89 12.88 0.55
CA PHE A 8 11.57 12.26 0.36
C PHE A 8 10.74 12.87 -0.77
N ASN A 9 11.15 14.00 -1.36
CA ASN A 9 10.43 14.63 -2.46
C ASN A 9 10.72 13.94 -3.81
N SER A 10 10.02 12.85 -4.08
CA SER A 10 10.18 12.07 -5.31
C SER A 10 9.84 12.89 -6.57
N ALA A 11 8.81 13.73 -6.51
CA ALA A 11 8.33 14.50 -7.66
C ALA A 11 9.36 15.50 -8.20
N LYS A 12 10.26 16.01 -7.34
CA LYS A 12 11.24 17.05 -7.68
C LYS A 12 12.16 16.65 -8.84
N LEU A 13 12.54 15.37 -8.93
CA LEU A 13 13.49 14.88 -9.95
C LEU A 13 12.82 14.10 -11.08
N ILE A 14 11.50 13.99 -11.07
CA ILE A 14 10.77 13.26 -12.11
C ILE A 14 10.25 14.25 -13.15
N PRO A 15 10.76 14.20 -14.42
CA PRO A 15 10.27 15.06 -15.47
C PRO A 15 8.77 14.87 -15.70
N GLY A 16 8.00 15.96 -15.69
CA GLY A 16 6.56 15.90 -15.89
C GLY A 16 5.77 15.31 -14.71
N ALA A 17 6.31 15.27 -13.49
CA ALA A 17 5.66 14.75 -12.28
C ALA A 17 4.23 15.26 -12.08
N HIS A 18 3.94 16.53 -12.41
CA HIS A 18 2.61 17.13 -12.31
C HIS A 18 1.54 16.47 -13.19
N ARG A 19 1.91 15.66 -14.18
CA ARG A 19 0.98 14.95 -15.07
C ARG A 19 0.48 13.63 -14.50
N TYR A 20 1.19 13.06 -13.50
CA TYR A 20 0.85 11.73 -12.96
C TYR A 20 -0.51 11.75 -12.25
N LEU A 21 -0.73 12.67 -11.33
CA LEU A 21 -2.00 12.74 -10.58
C LEU A 21 -3.23 12.93 -11.49
N PRO A 22 -3.25 13.88 -12.45
CA PRO A 22 -4.33 13.96 -13.43
C PRO A 22 -4.49 12.68 -14.27
N GLY A 23 -3.37 12.06 -14.69
CA GLY A 23 -3.37 10.81 -15.43
C GLY A 23 -3.96 9.64 -14.65
N TRP A 24 -3.60 9.47 -13.39
CA TRP A 24 -4.16 8.45 -12.50
C TRP A 24 -5.67 8.65 -12.30
N LYS A 25 -6.13 9.89 -12.07
CA LYS A 25 -7.57 10.22 -11.95
C LYS A 25 -8.34 9.84 -13.21
N THR A 26 -7.80 10.18 -14.39
CA THR A 26 -8.44 9.86 -15.67
C THR A 26 -8.53 8.35 -15.90
N LYS A 27 -7.43 7.62 -15.72
CA LYS A 27 -7.40 6.14 -15.84
C LYS A 27 -8.36 5.47 -14.87
N SER A 28 -8.36 5.93 -13.62
CA SER A 28 -9.22 5.38 -12.57
C SER A 28 -10.70 5.64 -12.82
N LYS A 29 -11.06 6.83 -13.30
CA LYS A 29 -12.44 7.15 -13.69
C LYS A 29 -12.93 6.18 -14.78
N ALA A 30 -12.17 6.03 -15.86
CA ALA A 30 -12.51 5.13 -16.95
C ALA A 30 -12.64 3.66 -16.48
N PHE A 31 -11.71 3.19 -15.63
CA PHE A 31 -11.80 1.85 -15.05
C PHE A 31 -13.05 1.66 -14.17
N ARG A 32 -13.37 2.62 -13.31
CA ARG A 32 -14.56 2.57 -12.44
C ARG A 32 -15.85 2.55 -13.24
N GLU A 33 -15.96 3.36 -14.28
CA GLU A 33 -17.10 3.37 -15.21
C GLU A 33 -17.25 2.00 -15.89
N MET A 34 -16.19 1.47 -16.48
CA MET A 34 -16.19 0.15 -17.10
C MET A 34 -16.64 -0.97 -16.15
N MET A 35 -16.14 -0.97 -14.91
CA MET A 35 -16.51 -1.99 -13.93
C MET A 35 -17.94 -1.83 -13.44
N SER A 36 -18.45 -0.60 -13.33
CA SER A 36 -19.83 -0.31 -12.98
C SER A 36 -20.79 -0.77 -14.05
N ASP A 37 -20.51 -0.48 -15.33
CA ASP A 37 -21.33 -0.88 -16.47
C ASP A 37 -21.46 -2.41 -16.58
N GLN A 38 -20.44 -3.14 -16.13
CA GLN A 38 -20.44 -4.60 -16.05
C GLN A 38 -21.03 -5.16 -14.74
N SER A 39 -21.49 -4.30 -13.82
CA SER A 39 -21.95 -4.69 -12.47
C SER A 39 -20.89 -5.49 -11.67
N LYS A 40 -19.61 -5.16 -11.88
CA LYS A 40 -18.44 -5.83 -11.28
C LYS A 40 -17.75 -4.98 -10.20
N SER A 41 -18.37 -3.88 -9.77
CA SER A 41 -17.85 -3.03 -8.71
C SER A 41 -18.88 -2.83 -7.59
N GLN A 42 -18.38 -2.72 -6.37
CA GLN A 42 -19.11 -2.23 -5.21
C GLN A 42 -18.28 -1.10 -4.62
N ILE A 43 -18.83 0.09 -4.64
CA ILE A 43 -18.14 1.30 -4.24
C ILE A 43 -18.60 1.70 -2.83
N ASP A 44 -17.67 2.23 -2.03
CA ASP A 44 -17.92 2.76 -0.68
C ASP A 44 -18.59 1.75 0.27
N VAL A 45 -18.18 0.48 0.19
CA VAL A 45 -18.63 -0.55 1.12
C VAL A 45 -18.07 -0.27 2.51
N VAL A 46 -18.91 0.16 3.44
CA VAL A 46 -18.49 0.48 4.81
C VAL A 46 -17.97 -0.78 5.50
N TYR A 47 -16.80 -0.68 6.11
CA TYR A 47 -16.18 -1.74 6.91
C TYR A 47 -16.02 -1.35 8.39
N ASP A 48 -16.10 -0.06 8.72
CA ASP A 48 -16.09 0.47 10.08
C ASP A 48 -17.11 1.62 10.17
N GLU A 49 -18.25 1.35 10.81
CA GLU A 49 -19.33 2.33 10.93
C GLU A 49 -18.99 3.48 11.90
N GLU A 50 -18.14 3.22 12.92
CA GLU A 50 -17.76 4.25 13.90
C GLU A 50 -16.96 5.38 13.25
N THR A 51 -16.05 5.03 12.35
CA THR A 51 -15.18 5.99 11.66
C THR A 51 -15.61 6.26 10.23
N ASN A 52 -16.72 5.66 9.77
CA ASN A 52 -17.22 5.72 8.41
C ASN A 52 -16.17 5.33 7.35
N MET A 53 -15.28 4.39 7.69
CA MET A 53 -14.28 3.90 6.75
C MET A 53 -14.91 2.90 5.80
N SER A 54 -14.56 3.05 4.52
CA SER A 54 -15.12 2.25 3.43
C SER A 54 -14.05 1.65 2.52
N MET A 55 -14.44 0.69 1.71
CA MET A 55 -13.59 0.06 0.71
C MET A 55 -14.31 -0.04 -0.63
N ASP A 56 -13.57 0.07 -1.71
CA ASP A 56 -14.04 -0.26 -3.05
C ASP A 56 -13.66 -1.70 -3.36
N VAL A 57 -14.60 -2.43 -3.97
CA VAL A 57 -14.44 -3.83 -4.33
C VAL A 57 -14.65 -3.98 -5.83
N PHE A 58 -13.65 -4.49 -6.54
CA PHE A 58 -13.69 -4.81 -7.97
C PHE A 58 -13.55 -6.31 -8.13
N SER A 59 -14.50 -6.94 -8.80
CA SER A 59 -14.53 -8.40 -8.97
C SER A 59 -14.49 -8.80 -10.45
N PRO A 60 -13.73 -9.86 -10.82
CA PRO A 60 -13.65 -10.31 -12.21
C PRO A 60 -14.99 -10.90 -12.70
N GLY A 61 -15.74 -11.53 -11.83
CA GLY A 61 -16.98 -12.25 -12.09
C GLY A 61 -17.26 -13.28 -11.02
N PRO A 62 -18.00 -14.35 -11.32
CA PRO A 62 -18.37 -15.37 -10.34
C PRO A 62 -17.18 -16.21 -9.84
N TYR A 63 -16.18 -16.41 -10.69
CA TYR A 63 -14.93 -17.10 -10.31
C TYR A 63 -13.89 -16.10 -9.83
N VAL A 64 -13.37 -16.33 -8.64
CA VAL A 64 -12.31 -15.51 -8.01
C VAL A 64 -11.24 -16.42 -7.48
N GLU A 65 -10.02 -16.29 -8.01
CA GLU A 65 -8.87 -17.09 -7.61
C GLU A 65 -8.31 -16.65 -6.26
N ALA A 66 -8.14 -15.33 -6.10
CA ALA A 66 -7.62 -14.72 -4.87
C ALA A 66 -8.18 -13.30 -4.67
N THR A 67 -7.98 -12.73 -3.50
CA THR A 67 -8.31 -11.33 -3.20
C THR A 67 -7.03 -10.53 -3.00
N VAL A 68 -6.81 -9.52 -3.83
CA VAL A 68 -5.75 -8.51 -3.65
C VAL A 68 -6.30 -7.38 -2.81
N ILE A 69 -5.59 -6.99 -1.76
CA ILE A 69 -5.86 -5.76 -1.01
C ILE A 69 -4.73 -4.79 -1.32
N PHE A 70 -5.08 -3.65 -1.92
CA PHE A 70 -4.11 -2.62 -2.29
C PHE A 70 -4.20 -1.41 -1.36
N LEU A 71 -3.08 -1.04 -0.74
CA LEU A 71 -2.92 0.19 0.04
C LEU A 71 -2.00 1.16 -0.70
N TYR A 72 -2.54 2.34 -1.01
CA TYR A 72 -1.80 3.40 -1.70
C TYR A 72 -0.89 4.19 -0.75
N GLY A 73 0.04 4.93 -1.34
CA GLY A 73 0.93 5.84 -0.63
C GLY A 73 0.29 7.19 -0.31
N GLY A 74 1.14 8.19 -0.01
CA GLY A 74 0.73 9.56 0.30
C GLY A 74 1.07 9.99 1.71
N PHE A 75 2.11 9.42 2.31
CA PHE A 75 2.63 9.78 3.65
C PHE A 75 1.57 9.77 4.77
N TRP A 76 0.56 8.89 4.67
CA TRP A 76 -0.59 8.80 5.59
C TRP A 76 -1.48 10.05 5.63
N THR A 77 -1.25 11.05 4.79
CA THR A 77 -1.96 12.34 4.76
C THR A 77 -2.74 12.57 3.48
N ASP A 78 -2.21 12.08 2.36
CA ASP A 78 -2.69 12.44 1.03
C ASP A 78 -3.49 11.33 0.35
N TYR A 79 -4.14 11.73 -0.75
CA TYR A 79 -4.84 10.92 -1.73
C TYR A 79 -6.13 10.24 -1.24
N GLU A 80 -6.89 9.77 -2.22
CA GLU A 80 -8.13 9.03 -2.06
C GLU A 80 -8.05 7.70 -2.81
N LYS A 81 -8.71 6.65 -2.30
CA LYS A 81 -8.72 5.33 -2.92
C LYS A 81 -9.15 5.33 -4.39
N SER A 82 -10.07 6.25 -4.75
CA SER A 82 -10.58 6.40 -6.11
C SER A 82 -9.50 6.71 -7.15
N ILE A 83 -8.40 7.35 -6.74
CA ILE A 83 -7.30 7.76 -7.64
C ILE A 83 -6.51 6.54 -8.15
N PHE A 84 -6.53 5.44 -7.40
CA PHE A 84 -5.72 4.25 -7.67
C PHE A 84 -6.53 3.06 -8.20
N SER A 85 -7.82 3.25 -8.51
CA SER A 85 -8.69 2.17 -8.99
C SER A 85 -8.19 1.51 -10.27
N TYR A 86 -7.50 2.24 -11.14
CA TYR A 86 -6.91 1.72 -12.39
C TYR A 86 -5.89 0.59 -12.16
N LEU A 87 -5.23 0.56 -10.99
CA LEU A 87 -4.28 -0.50 -10.63
C LEU A 87 -4.96 -1.86 -10.42
N ALA A 88 -6.27 -1.87 -10.24
CA ALA A 88 -7.04 -3.11 -10.14
C ALA A 88 -7.20 -3.82 -11.49
N MET A 89 -6.94 -3.17 -12.62
CA MET A 89 -7.16 -3.74 -13.96
C MET A 89 -6.42 -5.06 -14.15
N GLY A 90 -5.11 -5.10 -13.92
CA GLY A 90 -4.31 -6.30 -14.12
C GLY A 90 -4.78 -7.48 -13.24
N PRO A 91 -4.90 -7.32 -11.93
CA PRO A 91 -5.44 -8.39 -11.08
C PRO A 91 -6.84 -8.86 -11.49
N VAL A 92 -7.77 -7.95 -11.82
CA VAL A 92 -9.13 -8.32 -12.27
C VAL A 92 -9.08 -9.13 -13.56
N LEU A 93 -8.23 -8.78 -14.51
CA LEU A 93 -8.04 -9.56 -15.75
C LEU A 93 -7.43 -10.95 -15.48
N ASN A 94 -6.73 -11.12 -14.36
CA ASN A 94 -6.19 -12.40 -13.88
C ASN A 94 -7.09 -13.08 -12.83
N ASN A 95 -8.39 -12.91 -12.93
CA ASN A 95 -9.42 -13.52 -12.07
C ASN A 95 -9.26 -13.23 -10.56
N MET A 96 -8.62 -12.13 -10.18
CA MET A 96 -8.49 -11.72 -8.80
C MET A 96 -9.49 -10.62 -8.46
N ARG A 97 -10.09 -10.70 -7.28
CA ARG A 97 -10.83 -9.59 -6.69
C ARG A 97 -9.83 -8.56 -6.18
N VAL A 98 -10.13 -7.28 -6.36
CA VAL A 98 -9.31 -6.19 -5.78
C VAL A 98 -10.13 -5.39 -4.78
N ILE A 99 -9.54 -5.12 -3.63
CA ILE A 99 -10.11 -4.29 -2.57
C ILE A 99 -9.16 -3.12 -2.34
N ILE A 100 -9.70 -1.91 -2.38
CA ILE A 100 -8.94 -0.68 -2.08
C ILE A 100 -9.67 0.03 -0.94
N PRO A 101 -9.19 -0.08 0.31
CA PRO A 101 -9.82 0.60 1.44
C PRO A 101 -9.37 2.05 1.55
N THR A 102 -10.24 2.89 2.11
CA THR A 102 -9.85 4.14 2.77
C THR A 102 -9.36 3.82 4.17
N LEU A 103 -8.32 4.48 4.60
CA LEU A 103 -7.84 4.46 5.99
C LEU A 103 -7.95 5.87 6.57
N PRO A 104 -8.05 6.03 7.90
CA PRO A 104 -7.90 7.33 8.54
C PRO A 104 -6.57 7.97 8.13
N LYS A 105 -6.48 9.28 8.20
CA LYS A 105 -5.31 10.04 7.80
C LYS A 105 -4.79 10.91 8.94
N CYS A 106 -3.49 11.15 8.94
CA CYS A 106 -2.91 12.20 9.74
C CYS A 106 -3.36 13.58 9.20
N PRO A 107 -3.53 14.61 10.04
CA PRO A 107 -3.31 14.59 11.48
C PRO A 107 -4.50 14.09 12.31
N ASP A 108 -5.66 13.76 11.68
CA ASP A 108 -6.87 13.34 12.41
C ASP A 108 -6.71 11.97 13.10
N ALA A 109 -5.72 11.19 12.67
CA ALA A 109 -5.33 9.92 13.27
C ALA A 109 -3.81 9.77 13.33
N THR A 110 -3.32 8.97 14.28
CA THR A 110 -1.92 8.59 14.38
C THR A 110 -1.60 7.36 13.51
N ILE A 111 -0.32 7.14 13.18
CA ILE A 111 0.11 5.95 12.41
C ILE A 111 -0.33 4.63 13.08
N PRO A 112 -0.20 4.44 14.41
CA PRO A 112 -0.74 3.25 15.08
C PRO A 112 -2.27 3.08 14.95
N GLU A 113 -3.04 4.17 14.94
CA GLU A 113 -4.49 4.10 14.74
C GLU A 113 -4.86 3.73 13.30
N ILE A 114 -4.10 4.23 12.32
CA ILE A 114 -4.23 3.83 10.91
C ILE A 114 -3.98 2.32 10.75
N ASN A 115 -2.95 1.78 11.41
CA ASN A 115 -2.66 0.35 11.42
C ASN A 115 -3.83 -0.47 12.02
N LYS A 116 -4.40 -0.02 13.15
CA LYS A 116 -5.58 -0.66 13.77
C LYS A 116 -6.80 -0.62 12.86
N SER A 117 -7.03 0.46 12.13
CA SER A 117 -8.11 0.57 11.15
C SER A 117 -7.95 -0.45 10.02
N PHE A 118 -6.73 -0.63 9.50
CA PHE A 118 -6.46 -1.66 8.51
C PHE A 118 -6.71 -3.08 9.06
N HIS A 119 -6.40 -3.35 10.32
CA HIS A 119 -6.74 -4.64 10.97
C HIS A 119 -8.26 -4.87 11.02
N LYS A 120 -9.07 -3.82 11.27
CA LYS A 120 -10.55 -3.91 11.17
C LYS A 120 -10.97 -4.28 9.74
N CYS A 121 -10.41 -3.59 8.72
CA CYS A 121 -10.66 -3.89 7.32
C CYS A 121 -10.35 -5.36 6.98
N LEU A 122 -9.17 -5.87 7.35
CA LEU A 122 -8.77 -7.26 7.14
C LEU A 122 -9.76 -8.25 7.77
N ARG A 123 -10.24 -7.99 8.99
CA ARG A 123 -11.25 -8.85 9.64
C ARG A 123 -12.56 -8.88 8.85
N VAL A 124 -13.01 -7.73 8.34
CA VAL A 124 -14.24 -7.65 7.52
C VAL A 124 -14.05 -8.38 6.20
N VAL A 125 -12.92 -8.18 5.52
CA VAL A 125 -12.58 -8.88 4.27
C VAL A 125 -12.56 -10.39 4.50
N CYS A 126 -11.91 -10.86 5.57
CA CYS A 126 -11.84 -12.28 5.89
C CYS A 126 -13.19 -12.92 6.20
N ARG A 127 -14.13 -12.16 6.77
CA ARG A 127 -15.51 -12.64 7.01
C ARG A 127 -16.36 -12.63 5.76
N ARG A 128 -16.18 -11.63 4.89
CA ARG A 128 -17.01 -11.42 3.71
C ARG A 128 -16.61 -12.29 2.53
N PHE A 129 -15.32 -12.57 2.38
CA PHE A 129 -14.76 -13.27 1.23
C PHE A 129 -13.90 -14.45 1.68
N SER A 130 -14.06 -15.58 1.03
CA SER A 130 -13.21 -16.77 1.21
C SER A 130 -11.98 -16.72 0.30
N GLY A 131 -11.06 -17.68 0.47
CA GLY A 131 -9.89 -17.86 -0.37
C GLY A 131 -8.65 -17.09 0.09
N ASP A 132 -7.63 -17.13 -0.73
CA ASP A 132 -6.32 -16.55 -0.45
C ASP A 132 -6.32 -15.02 -0.57
N ILE A 133 -5.45 -14.38 0.20
CA ILE A 133 -5.26 -12.92 0.22
C ILE A 133 -3.84 -12.59 -0.23
N LEU A 134 -3.72 -11.62 -1.12
CA LEU A 134 -2.47 -11.00 -1.53
C LEU A 134 -2.50 -9.54 -1.03
N LEU A 135 -1.47 -9.13 -0.31
CA LEU A 135 -1.35 -7.75 0.16
C LEU A 135 -0.36 -7.00 -0.72
N VAL A 136 -0.77 -5.86 -1.24
CA VAL A 136 0.08 -4.98 -2.05
C VAL A 136 0.00 -3.57 -1.47
N GLY A 137 1.13 -3.01 -1.08
CA GLY A 137 1.19 -1.66 -0.54
C GLY A 137 2.27 -0.83 -1.19
N GLN A 138 2.01 0.47 -1.34
CA GLN A 138 2.98 1.43 -1.84
C GLN A 138 3.30 2.47 -0.77
N GLN A 139 4.58 2.81 -0.58
CA GLN A 139 5.08 3.86 0.31
C GLN A 139 4.54 3.72 1.75
N SER A 140 3.70 4.66 2.23
CA SER A 140 3.02 4.57 3.53
C SER A 140 2.02 3.40 3.61
N GLY A 141 1.36 3.05 2.50
CA GLY A 141 0.53 1.85 2.43
C GLY A 141 1.35 0.56 2.59
N ALA A 142 2.58 0.54 2.07
CA ALA A 142 3.51 -0.56 2.29
C ALA A 142 3.94 -0.66 3.77
N HIS A 143 4.13 0.47 4.45
CA HIS A 143 4.39 0.50 5.89
C HIS A 143 3.22 -0.13 6.68
N VAL A 144 1.98 0.29 6.43
CA VAL A 144 0.79 -0.25 7.12
C VAL A 144 0.69 -1.77 6.95
N ILE A 145 0.93 -2.28 5.74
CA ILE A 145 0.96 -3.72 5.49
C ILE A 145 2.11 -4.38 6.26
N GLY A 146 3.32 -3.83 6.15
CA GLY A 146 4.49 -4.36 6.84
C GLY A 146 4.28 -4.46 8.34
N ARG A 147 3.72 -3.43 8.94
CA ARG A 147 3.38 -3.40 10.36
C ARG A 147 2.36 -4.48 10.72
N SER A 148 1.34 -4.66 9.87
CA SER A 148 0.27 -5.65 10.10
C SER A 148 0.74 -7.09 10.04
N ILE A 149 1.73 -7.42 9.18
CA ILE A 149 2.30 -8.77 9.07
C ILE A 149 3.45 -9.03 10.04
N SER A 150 3.76 -8.07 10.89
CA SER A 150 4.75 -8.27 11.96
C SER A 150 4.19 -9.18 13.05
N LYS A 151 5.10 -9.86 13.75
CA LYS A 151 4.77 -10.86 14.77
C LYS A 151 3.91 -10.26 15.89
N GLY A 152 2.78 -10.90 16.16
CA GLY A 152 1.85 -10.51 17.25
C GLY A 152 0.76 -9.52 16.86
N GLU A 153 0.76 -8.97 15.64
CA GLU A 153 -0.20 -7.96 15.21
C GLU A 153 -1.56 -8.55 14.77
N LEU A 154 -1.53 -9.62 14.01
CA LEU A 154 -2.74 -10.25 13.47
C LEU A 154 -2.94 -11.66 14.02
N PRO A 155 -4.20 -12.08 14.20
CA PRO A 155 -4.52 -13.47 14.53
C PRO A 155 -4.02 -14.43 13.44
N LYS A 156 -3.57 -15.62 13.87
CA LYS A 156 -3.09 -16.68 12.97
C LYS A 156 -4.08 -17.00 11.85
N ALA A 157 -5.38 -17.03 12.14
CA ALA A 157 -6.42 -17.32 11.15
C ALA A 157 -6.46 -16.30 9.99
N ILE A 158 -6.06 -15.05 10.20
CA ILE A 158 -5.91 -14.04 9.15
C ILE A 158 -4.57 -14.24 8.43
N LEU A 159 -3.48 -14.41 9.17
CA LEU A 159 -2.14 -14.63 8.61
C LEU A 159 -2.10 -15.85 7.69
N ASP A 160 -2.75 -16.96 8.05
CA ASP A 160 -2.80 -18.19 7.24
C ASP A 160 -3.46 -17.99 5.86
N ARG A 161 -4.28 -16.95 5.71
CA ARG A 161 -4.89 -16.57 4.43
C ARG A 161 -4.02 -15.67 3.57
N ILE A 162 -3.05 -14.98 4.17
CA ILE A 162 -2.12 -14.11 3.44
C ILE A 162 -1.03 -14.97 2.81
N LYS A 163 -1.02 -15.08 1.48
CA LYS A 163 -0.07 -15.94 0.74
C LYS A 163 1.13 -15.18 0.22
N ASN A 164 0.90 -13.96 -0.26
CA ASN A 164 1.98 -13.13 -0.79
C ASN A 164 1.79 -11.69 -0.33
N VAL A 165 2.90 -11.03 -0.08
CA VAL A 165 2.96 -9.62 0.30
C VAL A 165 3.96 -8.93 -0.61
N MET A 166 3.53 -7.83 -1.25
CA MET A 166 4.38 -6.97 -2.06
C MET A 166 4.42 -5.57 -1.44
N LEU A 167 5.60 -5.13 -1.04
CA LEU A 167 5.84 -3.80 -0.50
C LEU A 167 6.60 -2.97 -1.54
N ILE A 168 5.90 -2.00 -2.13
CA ILE A 168 6.43 -1.14 -3.20
C ILE A 168 6.99 0.13 -2.57
N SER A 169 8.29 0.37 -2.72
CA SER A 169 8.97 1.57 -2.24
C SER A 169 8.60 1.93 -0.80
N PRO A 170 8.69 0.99 0.16
CA PRO A 170 8.17 1.18 1.50
C PRO A 170 8.90 2.32 2.24
N ILE A 171 8.14 3.10 3.03
CA ILE A 171 8.73 3.87 4.13
C ILE A 171 8.86 2.89 5.30
N SER A 172 10.04 2.32 5.47
CA SER A 172 10.29 1.26 6.45
C SER A 172 10.98 1.74 7.73
N ASP A 173 11.65 2.87 7.66
CA ASP A 173 12.26 3.58 8.78
C ASP A 173 11.63 4.97 8.90
N LEU A 174 11.01 5.25 10.04
CA LEU A 174 10.32 6.51 10.28
C LEU A 174 11.25 7.58 10.90
N LYS A 175 12.43 7.21 11.39
CA LYS A 175 13.36 8.14 12.05
C LYS A 175 13.76 9.34 11.17
N PRO A 176 14.05 9.17 9.85
CA PRO A 176 14.33 10.31 8.99
C PRO A 176 13.18 11.32 8.89
N LEU A 177 11.92 10.89 9.08
CA LEU A 177 10.77 11.78 9.04
C LEU A 177 10.69 12.73 10.24
N LEU A 178 11.36 12.42 11.35
CA LEU A 178 11.51 13.33 12.51
C LEU A 178 12.22 14.65 12.16
N TYR A 179 12.96 14.66 11.04
CA TYR A 179 13.72 15.80 10.55
C TYR A 179 13.10 16.42 9.29
N THR A 180 11.79 16.21 9.09
CA THR A 180 11.01 16.79 7.99
C THR A 180 9.88 17.67 8.53
N ASP A 181 9.33 18.50 7.65
CA ASP A 181 8.16 19.34 7.95
C ASP A 181 6.90 18.49 8.22
N LYS A 182 6.93 17.19 7.87
CA LYS A 182 5.82 16.25 8.13
C LYS A 182 5.77 15.74 9.57
N LYS A 183 6.79 15.98 10.38
CA LYS A 183 6.88 15.47 11.76
C LYS A 183 5.62 15.77 12.58
N ASP A 184 5.20 17.04 12.57
CA ASP A 184 4.07 17.50 13.39
C ASP A 184 2.74 16.99 12.83
N GLU A 185 2.58 17.02 11.51
CA GLU A 185 1.39 16.49 10.81
C GLU A 185 1.21 14.98 11.07
N LEU A 186 2.30 14.22 11.15
CA LEU A 186 2.30 12.78 11.41
C LEU A 186 2.28 12.43 12.91
N HIS A 187 2.27 13.41 13.81
CA HIS A 187 2.39 13.21 15.26
C HIS A 187 3.60 12.34 15.65
N LEU A 188 4.73 12.50 14.92
CA LEU A 188 5.91 11.68 15.14
C LEU A 188 6.70 12.15 16.37
N THR A 189 6.88 11.22 17.30
CA THR A 189 7.86 11.29 18.39
C THR A 189 8.98 10.28 18.14
N GLU A 190 10.09 10.39 18.86
CA GLU A 190 11.16 9.38 18.79
C GLU A 190 10.62 7.99 19.14
N GLU A 191 9.76 7.88 20.15
CA GLU A 191 9.14 6.64 20.56
C GLU A 191 8.27 6.01 19.46
N VAL A 192 7.42 6.81 18.80
CA VAL A 192 6.59 6.35 17.67
C VAL A 192 7.48 5.93 16.49
N ALA A 193 8.49 6.73 16.17
CA ALA A 193 9.41 6.41 15.08
C ALA A 193 10.18 5.09 15.35
N ASP A 194 10.60 4.85 16.60
CA ASP A 194 11.27 3.61 16.98
C ASP A 194 10.34 2.39 16.90
N THR A 195 9.13 2.49 17.47
CA THR A 195 8.18 1.37 17.55
C THR A 195 7.54 1.01 16.22
N GLU A 196 7.38 1.98 15.33
CA GLU A 196 6.77 1.80 14.00
C GLU A 196 7.80 1.51 12.90
N THR A 197 9.11 1.58 13.18
CA THR A 197 10.15 1.24 12.20
C THR A 197 10.18 -0.27 11.90
N LEU A 198 9.88 -0.64 10.65
CA LEU A 198 9.68 -2.04 10.24
C LEU A 198 10.93 -2.90 10.36
N SER A 199 12.11 -2.36 10.08
CA SER A 199 13.37 -3.12 10.12
C SER A 199 13.76 -3.61 11.52
N GLY A 200 13.15 -3.07 12.57
CA GLY A 200 13.30 -3.52 13.95
C GLY A 200 12.29 -4.59 14.39
N LEU A 201 11.35 -4.95 13.51
CA LEU A 201 10.27 -5.88 13.83
C LEU A 201 10.51 -7.25 13.19
N ASP A 202 10.12 -8.31 13.91
CA ASP A 202 10.09 -9.66 13.36
C ASP A 202 8.86 -9.87 12.49
N LEU A 203 9.01 -10.55 11.35
CA LEU A 203 7.88 -11.01 10.55
C LEU A 203 7.13 -12.14 11.28
N ALA A 204 5.83 -12.20 11.05
CA ALA A 204 5.05 -13.39 11.38
C ALA A 204 5.56 -14.61 10.59
N ASP A 205 5.40 -15.81 11.19
CA ASP A 205 5.88 -17.03 10.56
C ASP A 205 5.30 -17.26 9.16
N LYS A 206 6.14 -17.76 8.25
CA LYS A 206 5.76 -18.19 6.90
C LYS A 206 5.25 -17.09 5.97
N MET A 207 5.53 -15.81 6.25
CA MET A 207 5.19 -14.72 5.34
C MET A 207 6.10 -14.73 4.11
N ASN A 208 5.48 -14.77 2.91
CA ASN A 208 6.19 -14.61 1.65
C ASN A 208 6.15 -13.14 1.24
N VAL A 209 7.24 -12.43 1.49
CA VAL A 209 7.36 -10.98 1.26
C VAL A 209 8.31 -10.70 0.11
N THR A 210 7.90 -9.82 -0.79
CA THR A 210 8.77 -9.23 -1.82
C THR A 210 8.76 -7.71 -1.67
N ILE A 211 9.93 -7.11 -1.58
CA ILE A 211 10.12 -5.67 -1.62
C ILE A 211 10.47 -5.26 -3.04
N TRP A 212 9.70 -4.31 -3.57
CA TRP A 212 9.84 -3.87 -4.95
C TRP A 212 10.10 -2.36 -5.00
N VAL A 213 11.15 -1.93 -5.70
CA VAL A 213 11.54 -0.52 -5.82
C VAL A 213 11.99 -0.20 -7.24
N GLY A 214 11.75 1.01 -7.68
CA GLY A 214 12.24 1.52 -8.96
C GLY A 214 13.73 1.87 -8.90
N ALA A 215 14.48 1.55 -9.95
CA ALA A 215 15.92 1.85 -10.00
C ALA A 215 16.23 3.35 -10.06
N ASP A 216 15.28 4.14 -10.54
CA ASP A 216 15.41 5.60 -10.70
C ASP A 216 14.72 6.37 -9.56
N GLU A 217 14.44 5.70 -8.44
CA GLU A 217 13.92 6.35 -7.25
C GLU A 217 15.01 7.11 -6.49
N ARG A 218 14.58 8.01 -5.61
CA ARG A 218 15.47 8.73 -4.69
C ARG A 218 16.26 7.74 -3.81
N PRO A 219 17.52 8.01 -3.49
CA PRO A 219 18.35 7.11 -2.69
C PRO A 219 17.70 6.64 -1.40
N ILE A 220 16.95 7.51 -0.72
CA ILE A 220 16.26 7.17 0.54
C ILE A 220 15.32 5.97 0.40
N TYR A 221 14.56 5.86 -0.71
CA TYR A 221 13.66 4.72 -0.95
C TYR A 221 14.41 3.45 -1.31
N LEU A 222 15.52 3.57 -2.06
CA LEU A 222 16.39 2.44 -2.39
C LEU A 222 17.06 1.88 -1.12
N GLU A 223 17.57 2.76 -0.27
CA GLU A 223 18.22 2.39 0.99
C GLU A 223 17.24 1.74 1.96
N GLN A 224 16.06 2.31 2.16
CA GLN A 224 15.03 1.76 3.03
C GLN A 224 14.52 0.40 2.52
N ALA A 225 14.30 0.25 1.21
CA ALA A 225 13.91 -1.02 0.60
C ALA A 225 14.97 -2.11 0.83
N GLN A 226 16.25 -1.79 0.62
CA GLN A 226 17.36 -2.71 0.81
C GLN A 226 17.55 -3.10 2.29
N GLN A 227 17.48 -2.12 3.19
CA GLN A 227 17.59 -2.35 4.64
C GLN A 227 16.49 -3.27 5.14
N LEU A 228 15.23 -3.02 4.73
CA LEU A 228 14.11 -3.85 5.12
C LEU A 228 14.24 -5.27 4.56
N ALA A 229 14.61 -5.42 3.28
CA ALA A 229 14.82 -6.73 2.66
C ALA A 229 15.91 -7.54 3.39
N THR A 230 16.97 -6.86 3.83
CA THR A 230 18.06 -7.48 4.59
C THR A 230 17.59 -7.89 5.99
N ALA A 231 16.90 -7.02 6.71
CA ALA A 231 16.39 -7.28 8.06
C ALA A 231 15.40 -8.46 8.07
N TRP A 232 14.50 -8.50 7.11
CA TRP A 232 13.46 -9.53 6.99
C TRP A 232 13.88 -10.75 6.19
N ARG A 233 15.09 -10.75 5.61
CA ARG A 233 15.63 -11.84 4.78
C ARG A 233 14.64 -12.28 3.69
N CYS A 234 14.01 -11.29 3.03
CA CYS A 234 12.99 -11.53 2.03
C CYS A 234 13.44 -11.12 0.62
N GLY A 235 12.58 -11.38 -0.39
CA GLY A 235 12.85 -11.04 -1.78
C GLY A 235 12.97 -9.52 -1.97
N TRP A 236 13.90 -9.10 -2.82
CA TRP A 236 14.08 -7.71 -3.23
C TRP A 236 14.20 -7.59 -4.75
N VAL A 237 13.36 -6.75 -5.34
CA VAL A 237 13.33 -6.50 -6.78
C VAL A 237 13.56 -5.03 -7.04
N LYS A 238 14.53 -4.73 -7.89
CA LYS A 238 14.86 -3.38 -8.36
C LYS A 238 14.54 -3.28 -9.86
N SER A 239 13.47 -2.59 -10.20
CA SER A 239 13.02 -2.46 -11.59
C SER A 239 13.75 -1.35 -12.32
N ARG A 240 14.37 -1.68 -13.46
CA ARG A 240 15.05 -0.71 -14.33
C ARG A 240 14.04 0.25 -14.96
N ASN A 241 14.45 1.50 -15.14
CA ASN A 241 13.65 2.57 -15.79
C ASN A 241 12.30 2.79 -15.09
N LYS A 242 12.25 2.59 -13.79
CA LYS A 242 11.08 2.88 -12.95
C LYS A 242 11.45 3.83 -11.83
N HIS A 243 10.59 4.79 -11.61
CA HIS A 243 10.68 5.76 -10.52
C HIS A 243 9.43 5.69 -9.61
N HIS A 244 9.41 6.47 -8.57
CA HIS A 244 8.38 6.41 -7.51
C HIS A 244 6.93 6.58 -8.00
N LEU A 245 6.69 7.35 -9.07
CA LEU A 245 5.33 7.65 -9.56
C LEU A 245 4.82 6.64 -10.59
N ASP A 246 5.68 5.81 -11.18
CA ASP A 246 5.30 4.85 -12.23
C ASP A 246 5.59 3.38 -11.89
N ILE A 247 6.25 3.13 -10.75
CA ILE A 247 6.61 1.78 -10.34
C ILE A 247 5.36 0.89 -10.20
N ALA A 248 4.27 1.41 -9.64
CA ALA A 248 3.03 0.66 -9.44
C ALA A 248 2.21 0.49 -10.73
N ASP A 249 2.46 1.24 -11.80
CA ASP A 249 1.69 1.16 -13.05
C ASP A 249 1.66 -0.25 -13.66
N GLY A 250 2.69 -1.06 -13.39
CA GLY A 250 2.75 -2.47 -13.80
C GLY A 250 1.60 -3.33 -13.26
N LEU A 251 1.04 -2.99 -12.10
CA LEU A 251 -0.12 -3.68 -11.53
C LEU A 251 -1.39 -3.49 -12.39
N GLY A 252 -1.51 -2.35 -13.06
CA GLY A 252 -2.64 -2.04 -13.94
C GLY A 252 -2.54 -2.66 -15.33
N GLN A 253 -1.50 -3.42 -15.64
CA GLN A 253 -1.26 -4.01 -16.96
C GLN A 253 -1.58 -5.52 -16.94
N ASN A 254 -2.04 -6.02 -18.07
CA ASN A 254 -2.17 -7.46 -18.26
C ASN A 254 -0.78 -8.06 -18.53
N THR A 255 -0.24 -8.81 -17.59
CA THR A 255 1.10 -9.44 -17.69
C THR A 255 1.08 -10.82 -18.37
N SER A 256 -0.06 -11.22 -18.94
CA SER A 256 -0.21 -12.50 -19.69
C SER A 256 0.27 -12.42 -21.14
N GLN A 257 1.42 -11.74 -21.40
CA GLN A 257 2.18 -11.83 -22.67
C GLN A 257 3.61 -12.26 -22.41
#